data_6f3a5ddc567c51e6c10fafecf6377a67
#
_entry.id   6f3a5ddc567c51e6c10fafecf6377a67
#
_cell.length_a   1.000
_cell.length_b   1.000
_cell.length_c   1.000
_cell.angle_alpha   90.00
_cell.angle_beta   90.00
_cell.angle_gamma   90.00
#
_symmetry.space_group_name_H-M   'P 1'
#
loop_
_entity.id
_entity.type
_entity.pdbx_description
1 polymer ?
#
loop_
_entity_poly.entity_id
_entity_poly.type
_entity_poly.pdbx_seq_one_letter_code
_entity_poly.pdbx_strand_id
1 'polypeptide(L)'
;GILTEKYKTICIAGCHGKTTTTSMTAHVLGNIKGTNYLIGDGQGYADKKNEFFVLESCEYRRHFLAYTPYYAVITNIDLDHVDYYKDIDDIIDAYTEYANKATKMVIMCGDDKYINKFKPSKETIYYGLNENNNIRAINIEYKSNGISFDVLTNNKLYGHFDLPIYGIHQLYDALAVITICYLENIASELVNKEFQTFKGARRRFTETIVKDNIIIDDYAHHPKEVQATINSIKQKYPDKKIITIFQPHTFTRTKEFASDFVDIFKTVDEAYIMDIHPAREKQEDYPDITSDIIISKLPNGHKLTINDANILSKYNNAVFAFMSPNDVSKLENDLKELLTK
;
A
#
# COMPACT_ATOMS: atom_id res chain seq x y z
N GLY A 1 19.57 -5.05 -11.45
CA GLY A 1 19.71 -6.25 -12.28
C GLY A 1 20.71 -7.25 -11.70
N ILE A 2 22.01 -6.99 -11.75
CA ILE A 2 23.07 -7.97 -11.40
C ILE A 2 22.87 -8.65 -10.03
N LEU A 3 22.41 -7.95 -9.01
CA LEU A 3 22.16 -8.54 -7.69
C LEU A 3 20.99 -9.53 -7.72
N THR A 4 19.98 -9.29 -8.56
CA THR A 4 18.81 -10.17 -8.62
C THR A 4 19.10 -11.54 -9.21
N GLU A 5 20.24 -11.70 -9.87
CA GLU A 5 20.71 -12.98 -10.42
C GLU A 5 21.53 -13.81 -9.41
N LYS A 6 22.02 -13.15 -8.34
CA LYS A 6 22.90 -13.79 -7.35
C LYS A 6 22.17 -14.42 -6.17
N TYR A 7 20.93 -14.05 -5.94
CA TYR A 7 20.10 -14.48 -4.81
C TYR A 7 18.79 -15.09 -5.30
N LYS A 8 18.11 -15.85 -4.46
CA LYS A 8 16.69 -16.12 -4.66
C LYS A 8 15.91 -14.83 -4.45
N THR A 9 15.80 -14.04 -5.52
CA THR A 9 15.22 -12.70 -5.42
C THR A 9 13.70 -12.74 -5.53
N ILE A 10 13.03 -12.18 -4.52
CA ILE A 10 11.59 -11.99 -4.48
C ILE A 10 11.34 -10.54 -4.89
N CYS A 11 10.93 -10.32 -6.14
CA CYS A 11 10.65 -9.00 -6.68
C CYS A 11 9.15 -8.72 -6.58
N ILE A 12 8.80 -7.69 -5.82
CA ILE A 12 7.40 -7.35 -5.53
C ILE A 12 7.00 -6.11 -6.33
N ALA A 13 6.12 -6.30 -7.30
CA ALA A 13 5.55 -5.30 -8.17
C ALA A 13 4.02 -5.20 -7.97
N GLY A 14 3.42 -4.17 -8.54
CA GLY A 14 1.99 -3.86 -8.47
C GLY A 14 1.79 -2.37 -8.39
N CYS A 15 0.64 -1.85 -8.77
CA CYS A 15 0.38 -0.42 -8.67
C CYS A 15 0.29 0.02 -7.21
N HIS A 16 -0.32 -0.81 -6.35
CA HIS A 16 -0.52 -0.56 -4.91
C HIS A 16 0.00 -1.70 -4.05
N GLY A 17 0.35 -1.42 -2.78
CA GLY A 17 0.75 -2.42 -1.78
C GLY A 17 2.21 -2.86 -1.86
N LYS A 18 3.01 -2.45 -2.85
CA LYS A 18 4.42 -2.84 -3.02
C LYS A 18 5.25 -2.71 -1.74
N THR A 19 5.30 -1.51 -1.19
CA THR A 19 6.11 -1.17 0.00
C THR A 19 5.69 -2.00 1.21
N THR A 20 4.38 -2.13 1.44
CA THR A 20 3.84 -2.92 2.55
C THR A 20 4.18 -4.40 2.39
N THR A 21 3.92 -4.98 1.21
CA THR A 21 4.22 -6.39 0.92
C THR A 21 5.72 -6.67 1.00
N THR A 22 6.57 -5.76 0.48
CA THR A 22 8.03 -5.89 0.55
C THR A 22 8.53 -5.84 2.00
N SER A 23 8.05 -4.88 2.78
CA SER A 23 8.40 -4.72 4.20
C SER A 23 7.95 -5.93 5.02
N MET A 24 6.73 -6.39 4.80
CA MET A 24 6.14 -7.55 5.47
C MET A 24 6.88 -8.85 5.10
N THR A 25 7.23 -9.04 3.82
CA THR A 25 8.05 -10.18 3.36
C THR A 25 9.45 -10.13 3.98
N ALA A 26 10.10 -8.96 3.97
CA ALA A 26 11.42 -8.77 4.57
C ALA A 26 11.41 -9.07 6.07
N HIS A 27 10.35 -8.65 6.80
CA HIS A 27 10.20 -8.93 8.22
C HIS A 27 10.02 -10.43 8.49
N VAL A 28 9.01 -11.05 7.88
CA VAL A 28 8.67 -12.46 8.15
C VAL A 28 9.81 -13.39 7.70
N LEU A 29 10.25 -13.25 6.45
CA LEU A 29 11.30 -14.12 5.90
C LEU A 29 12.67 -13.84 6.54
N GLY A 30 12.94 -12.57 6.87
CA GLY A 30 14.17 -12.15 7.55
C GLY A 30 14.34 -12.79 8.91
N ASN A 31 13.27 -12.85 9.72
CA ASN A 31 13.30 -13.45 11.04
C ASN A 31 13.38 -14.99 11.01
N ILE A 32 12.82 -15.63 9.97
CA ILE A 32 12.75 -17.11 9.89
C ILE A 32 13.98 -17.70 9.19
N LYS A 33 14.38 -17.12 8.05
CA LYS A 33 15.46 -17.69 7.18
C LYS A 33 16.64 -16.75 6.99
N GLY A 34 16.52 -15.48 7.36
CA GLY A 34 17.44 -14.43 6.96
C GLY A 34 17.21 -13.98 5.52
N THR A 35 17.13 -12.67 5.29
CA THR A 35 17.00 -12.11 3.94
C THR A 35 17.67 -10.75 3.81
N ASN A 36 18.20 -10.48 2.63
CA ASN A 36 18.53 -9.14 2.19
C ASN A 36 17.27 -8.44 1.72
N TYR A 37 17.21 -7.13 1.85
CA TYR A 37 16.05 -6.40 1.31
C TYR A 37 16.40 -4.98 0.87
N LEU A 38 15.60 -4.46 -0.05
CA LEU A 38 15.55 -3.05 -0.45
C LEU A 38 14.10 -2.66 -0.65
N ILE A 39 13.61 -1.77 0.21
CA ILE A 39 12.24 -1.29 0.25
C ILE A 39 12.16 0.10 -0.39
N GLY A 40 11.04 0.45 -1.01
CA GLY A 40 10.85 1.71 -1.71
C GLY A 40 10.88 2.95 -0.81
N ASP A 41 10.79 2.78 0.51
CA ASP A 41 10.93 3.85 1.51
C ASP A 41 12.40 4.17 1.86
N GLY A 42 13.36 3.55 1.17
CA GLY A 42 14.79 3.75 1.35
C GLY A 42 15.43 2.83 2.40
N GLN A 43 14.66 1.97 3.06
CA GLN A 43 15.23 0.98 3.98
C GLN A 43 15.90 -0.16 3.22
N GLY A 44 17.04 -0.60 3.71
CA GLY A 44 17.78 -1.72 3.13
C GLY A 44 18.66 -2.45 4.13
N TYR A 45 18.88 -3.73 3.90
CA TYR A 45 19.77 -4.57 4.66
C TYR A 45 20.46 -5.61 3.76
N ALA A 46 21.72 -5.89 4.01
CA ALA A 46 22.48 -6.88 3.26
C ALA A 46 23.45 -7.66 4.15
N ASP A 47 23.35 -8.98 4.08
CA ASP A 47 24.37 -9.92 4.61
C ASP A 47 24.67 -10.97 3.52
N LYS A 48 25.94 -11.22 3.26
CA LYS A 48 26.40 -12.19 2.26
C LYS A 48 25.98 -13.63 2.56
N LYS A 49 25.61 -13.94 3.81
CA LYS A 49 25.16 -15.26 4.23
C LYS A 49 23.70 -15.54 3.87
N ASN A 50 22.90 -14.50 3.60
CA ASN A 50 21.51 -14.66 3.25
C ASN A 50 21.35 -15.23 1.83
N GLU A 51 20.42 -16.16 1.67
CA GLU A 51 20.07 -16.77 0.39
C GLU A 51 19.05 -15.90 -0.38
N PHE A 52 18.17 -15.22 0.34
CA PHE A 52 17.06 -14.44 -0.22
C PHE A 52 17.41 -12.96 -0.36
N PHE A 53 16.78 -12.34 -1.36
CA PHE A 53 16.77 -10.89 -1.53
C PHE A 53 15.35 -10.42 -1.87
N VAL A 54 14.71 -9.66 -0.98
CA VAL A 54 13.39 -9.09 -1.16
C VAL A 54 13.54 -7.68 -1.71
N LEU A 55 12.92 -7.41 -2.87
CA LEU A 55 13.11 -6.16 -3.60
C LEU A 55 11.77 -5.59 -4.03
N GLU A 56 11.51 -4.32 -3.67
CA GLU A 56 10.42 -3.56 -4.27
C GLU A 56 10.73 -3.20 -5.72
N SER A 57 9.83 -3.51 -6.63
CA SER A 57 10.04 -3.44 -8.07
C SER A 57 9.09 -2.42 -8.70
N CYS A 58 9.64 -1.25 -9.06
CA CYS A 58 8.87 -0.13 -9.59
C CYS A 58 8.52 -0.34 -11.07
N GLU A 59 7.24 -0.26 -11.40
CA GLU A 59 6.69 -0.35 -12.76
C GLU A 59 6.94 0.93 -13.59
N TYR A 60 7.11 2.06 -12.93
CA TYR A 60 7.31 3.33 -13.62
C TYR A 60 8.47 3.26 -14.61
N ARG A 61 8.23 3.69 -15.86
CA ARG A 61 9.17 3.57 -16.97
C ARG A 61 9.73 2.16 -17.17
N ARG A 62 8.97 1.16 -16.77
CA ARG A 62 9.33 -0.27 -16.90
C ARG A 62 10.64 -0.63 -16.18
N HIS A 63 11.03 0.10 -15.10
CA HIS A 63 12.28 -0.14 -14.39
C HIS A 63 12.39 -1.58 -13.86
N PHE A 64 11.27 -2.20 -13.47
CA PHE A 64 11.23 -3.58 -12.98
C PHE A 64 11.71 -4.62 -14.01
N LEU A 65 11.75 -4.27 -15.31
CA LEU A 65 12.27 -5.15 -16.36
C LEU A 65 13.80 -5.35 -16.30
N ALA A 66 14.51 -4.53 -15.51
CA ALA A 66 15.93 -4.71 -15.26
C ALA A 66 16.24 -5.87 -14.30
N TYR A 67 15.21 -6.49 -13.68
CA TYR A 67 15.37 -7.54 -12.69
C TYR A 67 15.13 -8.93 -13.28
N THR A 68 15.76 -9.94 -12.64
CA THR A 68 15.57 -11.36 -12.93
C THR A 68 15.06 -12.04 -11.66
N PRO A 69 13.75 -12.00 -11.39
CA PRO A 69 13.19 -12.51 -10.15
C PRO A 69 13.23 -14.04 -10.09
N TYR A 70 13.55 -14.60 -8.91
CA TYR A 70 13.25 -15.99 -8.59
C TYR A 70 11.72 -16.15 -8.43
N TYR A 71 11.10 -15.29 -7.61
CA TYR A 71 9.65 -15.10 -7.55
C TYR A 71 9.29 -13.69 -8.06
N ALA A 72 8.47 -13.62 -9.12
CA ALA A 72 7.84 -12.37 -9.56
C ALA A 72 6.47 -12.26 -8.87
N VAL A 73 6.34 -11.33 -7.93
CA VAL A 73 5.09 -11.07 -7.22
C VAL A 73 4.39 -9.88 -7.86
N ILE A 74 3.10 -10.02 -8.17
CA ILE A 74 2.25 -8.94 -8.71
C ILE A 74 1.02 -8.81 -7.80
N THR A 75 0.97 -7.71 -7.04
CA THR A 75 -0.10 -7.49 -6.06
C THR A 75 -1.41 -7.08 -6.70
N ASN A 76 -1.36 -6.19 -7.68
CA ASN A 76 -2.51 -5.71 -8.46
C ASN A 76 -2.03 -4.95 -9.69
N ILE A 77 -2.95 -4.70 -10.62
CA ILE A 77 -2.74 -3.86 -11.79
C ILE A 77 -3.82 -2.77 -11.82
N ASP A 78 -3.42 -1.52 -11.99
CA ASP A 78 -4.32 -0.38 -12.07
C ASP A 78 -3.79 0.64 -13.06
N LEU A 79 -4.66 1.58 -13.48
CA LEU A 79 -4.21 2.71 -14.27
C LEU A 79 -3.52 3.72 -13.35
N ASP A 80 -2.22 3.69 -13.34
CA ASP A 80 -1.36 4.68 -12.69
C ASP A 80 -0.26 5.15 -13.65
N HIS A 81 0.50 6.16 -13.26
CA HIS A 81 1.57 6.73 -14.09
C HIS A 81 1.09 7.10 -15.51
N VAL A 82 -0.08 7.77 -15.59
CA VAL A 82 -0.73 8.23 -16.84
C VAL A 82 0.11 9.22 -17.64
N ASP A 83 1.21 9.70 -17.06
CA ASP A 83 2.25 10.48 -17.74
C ASP A 83 3.22 9.62 -18.58
N TYR A 84 3.21 8.31 -18.38
CA TYR A 84 4.07 7.35 -19.08
C TYR A 84 3.29 6.29 -19.85
N TYR A 85 2.36 5.59 -19.17
CA TYR A 85 1.53 4.57 -19.81
C TYR A 85 0.35 5.19 -20.54
N LYS A 86 0.12 4.73 -21.77
CA LYS A 86 -0.95 5.25 -22.64
C LYS A 86 -2.34 4.87 -22.14
N ASP A 87 -2.47 3.63 -21.70
CA ASP A 87 -3.70 3.01 -21.27
C ASP A 87 -3.41 1.78 -20.39
N ILE A 88 -4.46 1.11 -19.96
CA ILE A 88 -4.36 -0.08 -19.12
C ILE A 88 -3.72 -1.27 -19.84
N ASP A 89 -3.86 -1.37 -21.16
CA ASP A 89 -3.31 -2.47 -21.93
C ASP A 89 -1.78 -2.34 -22.04
N ASP A 90 -1.24 -1.12 -22.17
CA ASP A 90 0.21 -0.84 -22.13
C ASP A 90 0.81 -1.22 -20.75
N ILE A 91 0.07 -1.01 -19.66
CA ILE A 91 0.47 -1.48 -18.32
C ILE A 91 0.46 -3.01 -18.26
N ILE A 92 -0.60 -3.67 -18.73
CA ILE A 92 -0.73 -5.14 -18.75
C ILE A 92 0.43 -5.76 -19.55
N ASP A 93 0.81 -5.17 -20.68
CA ASP A 93 1.95 -5.63 -21.48
C ASP A 93 3.26 -5.55 -20.69
N ALA A 94 3.49 -4.45 -19.97
CA ALA A 94 4.68 -4.29 -19.13
C ALA A 94 4.74 -5.35 -18.03
N TYR A 95 3.62 -5.62 -17.34
CA TYR A 95 3.53 -6.65 -16.31
C TYR A 95 3.66 -8.06 -16.87
N THR A 96 3.16 -8.29 -18.09
CA THR A 96 3.34 -9.58 -18.78
C THR A 96 4.82 -9.84 -19.08
N GLU A 97 5.53 -8.85 -19.59
CA GLU A 97 6.98 -8.93 -19.80
C GLU A 97 7.72 -9.19 -18.49
N TYR A 98 7.38 -8.44 -17.42
CA TYR A 98 7.96 -8.63 -16.09
C TYR A 98 7.72 -10.04 -15.55
N ALA A 99 6.48 -10.56 -15.60
CA ALA A 99 6.13 -11.89 -15.13
C ALA A 99 6.93 -12.98 -15.85
N ASN A 100 7.14 -12.81 -17.16
CA ASN A 100 7.90 -13.76 -17.99
C ASN A 100 9.41 -13.81 -17.67
N LYS A 101 9.93 -12.84 -16.89
CA LYS A 101 11.32 -12.86 -16.38
C LYS A 101 11.49 -13.73 -15.13
N ALA A 102 10.41 -14.22 -14.51
CA ALA A 102 10.50 -15.12 -13.38
C ALA A 102 11.27 -16.40 -13.74
N THR A 103 12.20 -16.80 -12.86
CA THR A 103 13.01 -18.02 -13.06
C THR A 103 12.39 -19.22 -12.37
N LYS A 104 11.61 -19.04 -11.31
CA LYS A 104 10.93 -20.12 -10.59
C LYS A 104 9.41 -20.06 -10.76
N MET A 105 8.76 -18.96 -10.33
CA MET A 105 7.31 -18.89 -10.33
C MET A 105 6.82 -17.43 -10.33
N VAL A 106 5.63 -17.21 -10.87
CA VAL A 106 4.88 -15.96 -10.73
C VAL A 106 3.82 -16.12 -9.63
N ILE A 107 3.70 -15.13 -8.75
CA ILE A 107 2.72 -15.07 -7.66
C ILE A 107 1.81 -13.88 -7.93
N MET A 108 0.51 -14.08 -8.11
CA MET A 108 -0.42 -13.02 -8.51
C MET A 108 -1.69 -13.01 -7.67
N CYS A 109 -2.25 -11.82 -7.45
CA CYS A 109 -3.58 -11.65 -6.88
C CYS A 109 -4.65 -12.03 -7.90
N GLY A 110 -5.23 -13.23 -7.78
CA GLY A 110 -6.22 -13.73 -8.73
C GLY A 110 -7.59 -13.03 -8.66
N ASP A 111 -7.79 -12.17 -7.66
CA ASP A 111 -9.02 -11.36 -7.53
C ASP A 111 -8.92 -10.04 -8.30
N ASP A 112 -7.75 -9.67 -8.78
CA ASP A 112 -7.58 -8.46 -9.57
C ASP A 112 -8.17 -8.62 -10.97
N LYS A 113 -8.98 -7.64 -11.38
CA LYS A 113 -9.73 -7.70 -12.66
C LYS A 113 -8.84 -7.67 -13.89
N TYR A 114 -7.64 -7.08 -13.79
CA TYR A 114 -6.72 -6.95 -14.92
C TYR A 114 -5.73 -8.11 -14.98
N ILE A 115 -5.34 -8.67 -13.85
CA ILE A 115 -4.49 -9.86 -13.77
C ILE A 115 -5.10 -11.04 -14.54
N ASN A 116 -6.42 -11.15 -14.52
CA ASN A 116 -7.11 -12.20 -15.30
C ASN A 116 -7.06 -12.01 -16.83
N LYS A 117 -6.60 -10.86 -17.32
CA LYS A 117 -6.51 -10.56 -18.76
C LYS A 117 -5.21 -11.04 -19.39
N PHE A 118 -4.18 -11.33 -18.61
CA PHE A 118 -2.93 -11.86 -19.18
C PHE A 118 -2.55 -13.19 -18.55
N LYS A 119 -1.82 -14.00 -19.33
CA LYS A 119 -1.33 -15.32 -18.89
C LYS A 119 0.17 -15.36 -19.10
N PRO A 120 0.97 -15.29 -18.02
CA PRO A 120 2.40 -15.48 -18.13
C PRO A 120 2.72 -16.86 -18.74
N SER A 121 3.83 -16.96 -19.47
CA SER A 121 4.35 -18.24 -19.95
C SER A 121 5.02 -19.08 -18.86
N LYS A 122 5.09 -18.56 -17.65
CA LYS A 122 5.72 -19.17 -16.48
C LYS A 122 4.67 -19.82 -15.57
N GLU A 123 5.12 -20.79 -14.79
CA GLU A 123 4.30 -21.37 -13.73
C GLU A 123 3.80 -20.28 -12.80
N THR A 124 2.50 -20.27 -12.52
CA THR A 124 1.84 -19.20 -11.79
C THR A 124 0.97 -19.76 -10.68
N ILE A 125 1.06 -19.15 -9.50
CA ILE A 125 0.18 -19.41 -8.37
C ILE A 125 -0.65 -18.15 -8.07
N TYR A 126 -1.94 -18.34 -7.85
CA TYR A 126 -2.89 -17.26 -7.57
C TYR A 126 -3.28 -17.25 -6.11
N TYR A 127 -3.31 -16.08 -5.50
CA TYR A 127 -3.82 -15.86 -4.16
C TYR A 127 -4.97 -14.86 -4.15
N GLY A 128 -5.85 -14.96 -3.15
CA GLY A 128 -6.98 -14.05 -2.99
C GLY A 128 -8.09 -14.61 -2.11
N LEU A 129 -9.32 -14.16 -2.34
CA LEU A 129 -10.51 -14.56 -1.60
C LEU A 129 -11.43 -15.47 -2.43
N ASN A 130 -11.39 -15.32 -3.76
CA ASN A 130 -12.22 -16.09 -4.68
C ASN A 130 -11.83 -17.58 -4.70
N GLU A 131 -12.84 -18.44 -4.95
CA GLU A 131 -12.70 -19.91 -4.89
C GLU A 131 -11.69 -20.49 -5.89
N ASN A 132 -11.40 -19.76 -6.96
CA ASN A 132 -10.48 -20.19 -8.00
C ASN A 132 -9.00 -19.98 -7.65
N ASN A 133 -8.70 -19.33 -6.53
CA ASN A 133 -7.33 -19.09 -6.08
C ASN A 133 -6.72 -20.34 -5.44
N ASN A 134 -5.43 -20.57 -5.70
CA ASN A 134 -4.67 -21.66 -5.09
C ASN A 134 -4.48 -21.44 -3.58
N ILE A 135 -4.24 -20.19 -3.20
CA ILE A 135 -4.07 -19.74 -1.82
C ILE A 135 -5.23 -18.80 -1.51
N ARG A 136 -6.06 -19.16 -0.53
CA ARG A 136 -7.32 -18.46 -0.30
C ARG A 136 -7.55 -18.16 1.18
N ALA A 137 -7.87 -16.89 1.49
CA ALA A 137 -8.38 -16.56 2.82
C ALA A 137 -9.89 -16.82 2.91
N ILE A 138 -10.29 -17.42 4.01
CA ILE A 138 -11.69 -17.69 4.37
C ILE A 138 -11.92 -17.34 5.85
N ASN A 139 -13.17 -17.34 6.31
CA ASN A 139 -13.54 -17.05 7.70
C ASN A 139 -12.95 -15.72 8.21
N ILE A 140 -13.02 -14.68 7.36
CA ILE A 140 -12.39 -13.39 7.63
C ILE A 140 -13.22 -12.60 8.64
N GLU A 141 -12.59 -12.20 9.75
CA GLU A 141 -13.17 -11.36 10.78
C GLU A 141 -12.38 -10.06 10.91
N TYR A 142 -13.05 -8.93 10.71
CA TYR A 142 -12.47 -7.60 10.93
C TYR A 142 -12.73 -7.16 12.37
N LYS A 143 -11.67 -6.92 13.13
CA LYS A 143 -11.70 -6.53 14.54
C LYS A 143 -11.03 -5.18 14.73
N SER A 144 -11.31 -4.50 15.85
CA SER A 144 -10.64 -3.23 16.20
C SER A 144 -9.15 -3.39 16.49
N ASN A 145 -8.69 -4.62 16.77
CA ASN A 145 -7.28 -4.95 17.00
C ASN A 145 -6.60 -5.66 15.83
N GLY A 146 -7.29 -5.79 14.67
CA GLY A 146 -6.70 -6.40 13.46
C GLY A 146 -7.68 -7.22 12.63
N ILE A 147 -7.16 -8.21 11.92
CA ILE A 147 -7.91 -9.14 11.06
C ILE A 147 -7.54 -10.57 11.42
N SER A 148 -8.56 -11.43 11.58
CA SER A 148 -8.43 -12.86 11.84
C SER A 148 -8.97 -13.64 10.64
N PHE A 149 -8.28 -14.68 10.18
CA PHE A 149 -8.71 -15.48 9.03
C PHE A 149 -8.00 -16.84 8.95
N ASP A 150 -8.62 -17.76 8.22
CA ASP A 150 -8.00 -19.03 7.86
C ASP A 150 -7.46 -18.98 6.43
N VAL A 151 -6.38 -19.70 6.17
CA VAL A 151 -5.81 -19.81 4.81
C VAL A 151 -5.89 -21.24 4.33
N LEU A 152 -6.51 -21.42 3.16
CA LEU A 152 -6.49 -22.67 2.40
C LEU A 152 -5.42 -22.64 1.33
N THR A 153 -4.73 -23.76 1.14
CA THR A 153 -3.83 -24.02 0.02
C THR A 153 -4.36 -25.23 -0.74
N ASN A 154 -4.74 -25.05 -2.02
CA ASN A 154 -5.38 -26.10 -2.81
C ASN A 154 -6.53 -26.80 -2.05
N ASN A 155 -7.40 -26.03 -1.41
CA ASN A 155 -8.55 -26.45 -0.61
C ASN A 155 -8.22 -27.25 0.69
N LYS A 156 -6.97 -27.21 1.17
CA LYS A 156 -6.56 -27.77 2.46
C LYS A 156 -6.15 -26.64 3.38
N LEU A 157 -6.51 -26.76 4.67
CA LEU A 157 -6.12 -25.78 5.66
C LEU A 157 -4.60 -25.74 5.80
N TYR A 158 -4.02 -24.57 5.55
CA TYR A 158 -2.62 -24.30 5.80
C TYR A 158 -2.41 -23.75 7.22
N GLY A 159 -3.28 -22.85 7.66
CA GLY A 159 -3.24 -22.34 9.02
C GLY A 159 -4.24 -21.23 9.29
N HIS A 160 -4.30 -20.84 10.57
CA HIS A 160 -5.06 -19.72 11.08
C HIS A 160 -4.10 -18.53 11.34
N PHE A 161 -4.57 -17.33 11.01
CA PHE A 161 -3.79 -16.10 11.12
C PHE A 161 -4.56 -15.00 11.84
N ASP A 162 -3.91 -14.37 12.83
CA ASP A 162 -4.36 -13.14 13.47
C ASP A 162 -3.32 -12.06 13.19
N LEU A 163 -3.68 -11.02 12.47
CA LEU A 163 -2.76 -9.97 12.06
C LEU A 163 -3.16 -8.62 12.64
N PRO A 164 -2.23 -7.85 13.24
CA PRO A 164 -2.50 -6.49 13.74
C PRO A 164 -2.48 -5.46 12.59
N ILE A 165 -3.25 -5.75 11.55
CA ILE A 165 -3.37 -4.93 10.34
C ILE A 165 -4.84 -4.55 10.11
N TYR A 166 -5.10 -3.51 9.31
CA TYR A 166 -6.43 -2.97 9.10
C TYR A 166 -6.71 -2.79 7.61
N GLY A 167 -7.95 -3.10 7.22
CA GLY A 167 -8.41 -2.98 5.85
C GLY A 167 -8.07 -4.20 4.98
N ILE A 168 -8.97 -4.48 4.04
CA ILE A 168 -8.88 -5.63 3.13
C ILE A 168 -7.61 -5.62 2.27
N HIS A 169 -7.08 -4.44 1.92
CA HIS A 169 -5.87 -4.33 1.11
C HIS A 169 -4.64 -4.93 1.81
N GLN A 170 -4.52 -4.75 3.15
CA GLN A 170 -3.43 -5.36 3.90
C GLN A 170 -3.60 -6.87 4.05
N LEU A 171 -4.83 -7.39 4.04
CA LEU A 171 -5.08 -8.83 3.94
C LEU A 171 -4.52 -9.40 2.63
N TYR A 172 -4.73 -8.72 1.49
CA TYR A 172 -4.14 -9.14 0.21
C TYR A 172 -2.61 -9.09 0.24
N ASP A 173 -2.02 -8.04 0.84
CA ASP A 173 -0.56 -7.94 1.02
C ASP A 173 -0.04 -9.12 1.87
N ALA A 174 -0.73 -9.46 2.96
CA ALA A 174 -0.38 -10.60 3.81
C ALA A 174 -0.53 -11.94 3.08
N LEU A 175 -1.55 -12.12 2.24
CA LEU A 175 -1.72 -13.34 1.44
C LEU A 175 -0.58 -13.54 0.45
N ALA A 176 -0.03 -12.48 -0.14
CA ALA A 176 1.17 -12.57 -0.97
C ALA A 176 2.37 -13.10 -0.17
N VAL A 177 2.57 -12.60 1.05
CA VAL A 177 3.65 -13.05 1.96
C VAL A 177 3.42 -14.51 2.39
N ILE A 178 2.19 -14.87 2.77
CA ILE A 178 1.82 -16.25 3.13
C ILE A 178 2.06 -17.21 1.97
N THR A 179 1.78 -16.77 0.73
CA THR A 179 2.05 -17.56 -0.48
C THR A 179 3.55 -17.85 -0.65
N ILE A 180 4.39 -16.85 -0.46
CA ILE A 180 5.85 -17.01 -0.49
C ILE A 180 6.31 -17.99 0.60
N CYS A 181 5.82 -17.82 1.82
CA CYS A 181 6.16 -18.70 2.95
C CYS A 181 5.72 -20.15 2.72
N TYR A 182 4.53 -20.35 2.16
CA TYR A 182 4.04 -21.68 1.78
C TYR A 182 4.95 -22.34 0.73
N LEU A 183 5.34 -21.62 -0.32
CA LEU A 183 6.23 -22.12 -1.37
C LEU A 183 7.63 -22.48 -0.84
N GLU A 184 8.06 -21.80 0.22
CA GLU A 184 9.34 -22.06 0.90
C GLU A 184 9.22 -23.09 2.05
N ASN A 185 8.08 -23.80 2.16
CA ASN A 185 7.78 -24.82 3.15
C ASN A 185 7.94 -24.33 4.62
N ILE A 186 7.55 -23.09 4.89
CA ILE A 186 7.54 -22.52 6.24
C ILE A 186 6.20 -22.89 6.91
N ALA A 187 6.25 -23.36 8.14
CA ALA A 187 5.04 -23.68 8.91
C ALA A 187 4.22 -22.42 9.22
N SER A 188 2.88 -22.52 9.10
CA SER A 188 1.96 -21.39 9.28
C SER A 188 2.07 -20.72 10.65
N GLU A 189 2.35 -21.51 11.70
CA GLU A 189 2.51 -21.00 13.07
C GLU A 189 3.69 -20.07 13.21
N LEU A 190 4.81 -20.35 12.50
CA LEU A 190 5.98 -19.47 12.47
C LEU A 190 5.64 -18.17 11.74
N VAL A 191 4.95 -18.27 10.59
CA VAL A 191 4.53 -17.10 9.82
C VAL A 191 3.58 -16.22 10.65
N ASN A 192 2.58 -16.82 11.29
CA ASN A 192 1.63 -16.09 12.16
C ASN A 192 2.35 -15.40 13.32
N LYS A 193 3.30 -16.09 13.98
CA LYS A 193 4.12 -15.50 15.05
C LYS A 193 4.88 -14.24 14.59
N GLU A 194 5.48 -14.28 13.43
CA GLU A 194 6.25 -13.14 12.92
C GLU A 194 5.31 -11.98 12.51
N PHE A 195 4.12 -12.26 12.00
CA PHE A 195 3.13 -11.22 11.73
C PHE A 195 2.72 -10.44 12.98
N GLN A 196 2.65 -11.08 14.17
CA GLN A 196 2.31 -10.41 15.43
C GLN A 196 3.32 -9.33 15.83
N THR A 197 4.55 -9.41 15.33
CA THR A 197 5.62 -8.44 15.62
C THR A 197 5.81 -7.40 14.52
N PHE A 198 5.09 -7.52 13.41
CA PHE A 198 5.16 -6.58 12.31
C PHE A 198 4.50 -5.25 12.68
N LYS A 199 5.25 -4.16 12.59
CA LYS A 199 4.81 -2.81 13.00
C LYS A 199 4.34 -1.93 11.84
N GLY A 200 4.15 -2.52 10.65
CA GLY A 200 3.84 -1.75 9.43
C GLY A 200 5.09 -1.27 8.70
N ALA A 201 4.90 -0.81 7.46
CA ALA A 201 5.91 -0.12 6.70
C ALA A 201 5.93 1.37 7.08
N ARG A 202 7.08 2.02 6.92
CA ARG A 202 7.25 3.44 7.24
C ARG A 202 6.27 4.28 6.41
N ARG A 203 5.58 5.23 7.08
CA ARG A 203 4.56 6.08 6.46
C ARG A 203 3.46 5.29 5.73
N ARG A 204 3.07 4.13 6.28
CA ARG A 204 1.92 3.34 5.86
C ARG A 204 1.08 3.07 7.10
N PHE A 205 0.06 3.90 7.32
CA PHE A 205 -0.77 3.88 8.53
C PHE A 205 0.06 4.01 9.82
N THR A 206 1.08 4.89 9.82
CA THR A 206 1.91 5.12 11.00
C THR A 206 1.14 5.94 12.02
N GLU A 207 0.96 5.39 13.22
CA GLU A 207 0.08 5.95 14.25
C GLU A 207 0.86 6.62 15.37
N THR A 208 0.37 7.76 15.83
CA THR A 208 0.80 8.45 17.05
C THR A 208 -0.42 8.83 17.88
N ILE A 209 -0.45 8.42 19.15
CA ILE A 209 -1.52 8.77 20.09
C ILE A 209 -1.13 10.04 20.85
N VAL A 210 -2.02 11.05 20.85
CA VAL A 210 -1.84 12.31 21.57
C VAL A 210 -3.11 12.58 22.38
N LYS A 211 -3.09 12.30 23.68
CA LYS A 211 -4.28 12.32 24.56
C LYS A 211 -5.41 11.47 23.95
N ASP A 212 -6.58 12.06 23.70
CA ASP A 212 -7.73 11.38 23.11
C ASP A 212 -7.71 11.38 21.57
N ASN A 213 -6.72 11.99 20.97
CA ASN A 213 -6.58 12.11 19.52
C ASN A 213 -5.58 11.09 18.96
N ILE A 214 -5.79 10.71 17.71
CA ILE A 214 -4.93 9.82 16.96
C ILE A 214 -4.41 10.59 15.74
N ILE A 215 -3.13 10.53 15.48
CA ILE A 215 -2.52 11.06 14.26
C ILE A 215 -2.02 9.89 13.45
N ILE A 216 -2.42 9.82 12.19
CA ILE A 216 -2.01 8.80 11.23
C ILE A 216 -1.26 9.48 10.11
N ASP A 217 0.00 9.08 9.87
CA ASP A 217 0.79 9.45 8.70
C ASP A 217 0.74 8.31 7.66
N ASP A 218 0.26 8.64 6.47
CA ASP A 218 0.13 7.69 5.37
C ASP A 218 0.61 8.30 4.04
N TYR A 219 1.29 7.50 3.26
CA TYR A 219 1.80 7.89 1.94
C TYR A 219 0.72 7.93 0.85
N ALA A 220 -0.52 7.58 1.20
CA ALA A 220 -1.65 7.49 0.28
C ALA A 220 -1.85 8.77 -0.53
N HIS A 221 -1.93 8.62 -1.85
CA HIS A 221 -2.09 9.72 -2.80
C HIS A 221 -2.88 9.35 -4.07
N HIS A 222 -3.15 8.08 -4.28
CA HIS A 222 -4.11 7.58 -5.28
C HIS A 222 -5.48 7.36 -4.62
N PRO A 223 -6.64 7.56 -5.32
CA PRO A 223 -7.96 7.39 -4.71
C PRO A 223 -8.15 6.07 -3.97
N LYS A 224 -7.71 4.96 -4.55
CA LYS A 224 -7.82 3.65 -3.91
C LYS A 224 -7.02 3.55 -2.61
N GLU A 225 -5.85 4.17 -2.55
CA GLU A 225 -5.02 4.21 -1.33
C GLU A 225 -5.69 5.07 -0.26
N VAL A 226 -6.18 6.27 -0.63
CA VAL A 226 -6.90 7.17 0.28
C VAL A 226 -8.15 6.50 0.83
N GLN A 227 -8.94 5.84 -0.01
CA GLN A 227 -10.12 5.07 0.42
C GLN A 227 -9.73 3.93 1.37
N ALA A 228 -8.64 3.22 1.08
CA ALA A 228 -8.14 2.13 1.91
C ALA A 228 -7.72 2.61 3.30
N THR A 229 -7.01 3.73 3.38
CA THR A 229 -6.62 4.37 4.65
C THR A 229 -7.84 4.77 5.47
N ILE A 230 -8.82 5.45 4.85
CA ILE A 230 -10.06 5.84 5.53
C ILE A 230 -10.84 4.63 6.04
N ASN A 231 -10.94 3.57 5.24
CA ASN A 231 -11.62 2.33 5.65
C ASN A 231 -10.90 1.65 6.84
N SER A 232 -9.58 1.67 6.85
CA SER A 232 -8.78 1.14 7.96
C SER A 232 -9.00 1.95 9.25
N ILE A 233 -9.12 3.28 9.13
CA ILE A 233 -9.46 4.16 10.25
C ILE A 233 -10.85 3.83 10.78
N LYS A 234 -11.85 3.69 9.92
CA LYS A 234 -13.22 3.32 10.31
C LYS A 234 -13.29 1.96 11.01
N GLN A 235 -12.49 1.00 10.57
CA GLN A 235 -12.39 -0.32 11.23
C GLN A 235 -11.79 -0.20 12.62
N LYS A 236 -10.69 0.52 12.76
CA LYS A 236 -9.93 0.62 14.02
C LYS A 236 -10.57 1.55 15.04
N TYR A 237 -11.16 2.65 14.57
CA TYR A 237 -11.69 3.76 15.37
C TYR A 237 -13.12 4.12 14.98
N PRO A 238 -14.09 3.21 15.13
CA PRO A 238 -15.46 3.39 14.65
C PRO A 238 -16.20 4.59 15.28
N ASP A 239 -15.82 4.99 16.50
CA ASP A 239 -16.49 6.02 17.28
C ASP A 239 -15.77 7.38 17.26
N LYS A 240 -14.67 7.50 16.51
CA LYS A 240 -13.92 8.76 16.42
C LYS A 240 -14.27 9.55 15.16
N LYS A 241 -14.26 10.87 15.27
CA LYS A 241 -14.34 11.77 14.10
C LYS A 241 -13.11 11.58 13.21
N ILE A 242 -13.31 11.57 11.90
CA ILE A 242 -12.26 11.44 10.91
C ILE A 242 -12.01 12.80 10.26
N ILE A 243 -10.85 13.37 10.54
CA ILE A 243 -10.37 14.63 9.96
C ILE A 243 -9.24 14.27 8.99
N THR A 244 -9.48 14.42 7.70
CA THR A 244 -8.46 14.11 6.69
C THR A 244 -7.67 15.37 6.33
N ILE A 245 -6.36 15.23 6.22
CA ILE A 245 -5.42 16.22 5.71
C ILE A 245 -4.75 15.62 4.48
N PHE A 246 -5.17 16.08 3.31
CA PHE A 246 -4.75 15.49 2.04
C PHE A 246 -3.96 16.49 1.20
N GLN A 247 -2.78 16.10 0.74
CA GLN A 247 -2.05 16.84 -0.27
C GLN A 247 -2.11 16.11 -1.60
N PRO A 248 -2.85 16.62 -2.60
CA PRO A 248 -2.86 16.03 -3.93
C PRO A 248 -1.46 16.03 -4.55
N HIS A 249 -1.16 15.01 -5.33
CA HIS A 249 0.16 14.84 -5.95
C HIS A 249 0.01 14.78 -7.47
N THR A 250 0.69 15.68 -8.18
CA THR A 250 0.65 16.00 -9.61
C THR A 250 -0.69 16.56 -10.10
N PHE A 251 -0.63 17.46 -11.06
CA PHE A 251 -1.81 18.08 -11.67
C PHE A 251 -2.58 17.06 -12.53
N THR A 252 -1.85 16.22 -13.29
CA THR A 252 -2.47 15.17 -14.12
C THR A 252 -3.33 14.23 -13.29
N ARG A 253 -2.79 13.66 -12.18
CA ARG A 253 -3.55 12.76 -11.31
C ARG A 253 -4.73 13.47 -10.66
N THR A 254 -4.52 14.70 -10.16
CA THR A 254 -5.58 15.47 -9.51
C THR A 254 -6.73 15.76 -10.48
N LYS A 255 -6.43 16.09 -11.73
CA LYS A 255 -7.43 16.32 -12.79
C LYS A 255 -8.20 15.03 -13.11
N GLU A 256 -7.49 13.93 -13.33
CA GLU A 256 -8.06 12.64 -13.73
C GLU A 256 -9.00 12.08 -12.66
N PHE A 257 -8.59 12.14 -11.39
CA PHE A 257 -9.31 11.51 -10.28
C PHE A 257 -10.05 12.49 -9.37
N ALA A 258 -10.31 13.73 -9.80
CA ALA A 258 -10.99 14.73 -8.98
C ALA A 258 -12.33 14.24 -8.44
N SER A 259 -13.16 13.57 -9.27
CA SER A 259 -14.45 13.03 -8.87
C SER A 259 -14.32 11.93 -7.82
N ASP A 260 -13.34 11.04 -7.99
CA ASP A 260 -13.12 9.94 -7.06
C ASP A 260 -12.70 10.47 -5.68
N PHE A 261 -11.81 11.47 -5.63
CA PHE A 261 -11.44 12.13 -4.37
C PHE A 261 -12.65 12.79 -3.70
N VAL A 262 -13.50 13.48 -4.48
CA VAL A 262 -14.72 14.10 -3.94
C VAL A 262 -15.63 13.05 -3.31
N ASP A 263 -15.86 11.92 -3.97
CA ASP A 263 -16.75 10.88 -3.44
C ASP A 263 -16.17 10.22 -2.19
N ILE A 264 -14.85 10.04 -2.13
CA ILE A 264 -14.16 9.53 -0.94
C ILE A 264 -14.27 10.50 0.23
N PHE A 265 -13.96 11.78 0.03
CA PHE A 265 -13.94 12.77 1.12
C PHE A 265 -15.33 13.19 1.62
N LYS A 266 -16.41 12.94 0.88
CA LYS A 266 -17.78 13.04 1.41
C LYS A 266 -18.06 12.04 2.54
N THR A 267 -17.26 11.00 2.69
CA THR A 267 -17.47 9.91 3.67
C THR A 267 -16.76 10.13 5.02
N VAL A 268 -16.10 11.26 5.20
CA VAL A 268 -15.41 11.67 6.42
C VAL A 268 -16.06 12.90 7.05
N ASP A 269 -15.75 13.21 8.31
CA ASP A 269 -16.34 14.35 9.00
C ASP A 269 -15.85 15.68 8.44
N GLU A 270 -14.52 15.81 8.21
CA GLU A 270 -13.91 17.01 7.65
C GLU A 270 -12.77 16.64 6.69
N ALA A 271 -12.67 17.37 5.60
CA ALA A 271 -11.63 17.18 4.59
C ALA A 271 -10.83 18.46 4.36
N TYR A 272 -9.62 18.48 4.85
CA TYR A 272 -8.66 19.56 4.63
C TYR A 272 -7.75 19.21 3.45
N ILE A 273 -7.80 20.03 2.40
CA ILE A 273 -7.05 19.79 1.16
C ILE A 273 -5.97 20.88 1.02
N MET A 274 -4.74 20.45 0.87
CA MET A 274 -3.59 21.32 0.62
C MET A 274 -3.44 21.64 -0.86
N ASP A 275 -2.57 22.59 -1.20
CA ASP A 275 -2.21 22.85 -2.59
C ASP A 275 -1.55 21.62 -3.22
N ILE A 276 -1.78 21.45 -4.54
CA ILE A 276 -1.24 20.31 -5.28
C ILE A 276 0.29 20.37 -5.26
N HIS A 277 0.93 19.28 -4.90
CA HIS A 277 2.37 19.14 -5.06
C HIS A 277 2.69 18.77 -6.51
N PRO A 278 3.42 19.63 -7.25
CA PRO A 278 3.62 19.45 -8.69
C PRO A 278 4.55 18.29 -9.06
N ALA A 279 5.43 17.87 -8.13
CA ALA A 279 6.49 16.89 -8.37
C ALA A 279 7.35 17.29 -9.60
N ARG A 280 7.18 16.57 -10.72
CA ARG A 280 7.88 16.82 -11.99
C ARG A 280 7.09 17.69 -12.98
N GLU A 281 5.86 18.06 -12.67
CA GLU A 281 4.99 18.89 -13.51
C GLU A 281 5.14 20.38 -13.15
N LYS A 282 4.65 21.26 -14.00
CA LYS A 282 4.67 22.72 -13.78
C LYS A 282 3.25 23.25 -13.78
N GLN A 283 2.95 24.20 -12.90
CA GLN A 283 1.62 24.83 -12.82
C GLN A 283 1.24 25.52 -14.14
N GLU A 284 2.21 26.06 -14.88
CA GLU A 284 1.97 26.75 -16.14
C GLU A 284 1.37 25.85 -17.22
N ASP A 285 1.66 24.54 -17.15
CA ASP A 285 1.10 23.54 -18.08
C ASP A 285 -0.35 23.16 -17.69
N TYR A 286 -0.79 23.50 -16.48
CA TYR A 286 -2.09 23.17 -15.90
C TYR A 286 -2.74 24.37 -15.21
N PRO A 287 -2.96 25.52 -15.89
CA PRO A 287 -3.33 26.78 -15.24
C PRO A 287 -4.67 26.72 -14.49
N ASP A 288 -5.60 25.88 -14.95
CA ASP A 288 -6.95 25.73 -14.39
C ASP A 288 -7.05 24.59 -13.35
N ILE A 289 -5.95 23.89 -13.06
CA ILE A 289 -5.96 22.74 -12.14
C ILE A 289 -5.37 23.16 -10.80
N THR A 290 -6.24 23.33 -9.82
CA THR A 290 -5.91 23.60 -8.42
C THR A 290 -6.66 22.64 -7.50
N SER A 291 -6.33 22.62 -6.22
CA SER A 291 -7.07 21.83 -5.23
C SER A 291 -8.55 22.22 -5.12
N ASP A 292 -8.93 23.40 -5.60
CA ASP A 292 -10.32 23.88 -5.58
C ASP A 292 -11.26 23.04 -6.45
N ILE A 293 -10.76 22.29 -7.44
CA ILE A 293 -11.59 21.34 -8.22
C ILE A 293 -12.16 20.20 -7.36
N ILE A 294 -11.53 19.93 -6.19
CA ILE A 294 -12.01 18.99 -5.18
C ILE A 294 -12.80 19.74 -4.10
N ILE A 295 -12.20 20.77 -3.50
CA ILE A 295 -12.75 21.52 -2.35
C ILE A 295 -14.15 22.06 -2.65
N SER A 296 -14.35 22.71 -3.81
CA SER A 296 -15.62 23.36 -4.18
C SER A 296 -16.81 22.40 -4.29
N LYS A 297 -16.55 21.09 -4.38
CA LYS A 297 -17.58 20.04 -4.50
C LYS A 297 -17.85 19.30 -3.17
N LEU A 298 -17.15 19.68 -2.10
CA LEU A 298 -17.24 19.04 -0.79
C LEU A 298 -17.99 19.96 0.18
N PRO A 299 -19.10 19.52 0.83
CA PRO A 299 -19.78 20.30 1.86
C PRO A 299 -18.93 20.45 3.14
N ASN A 300 -17.99 19.54 3.36
CA ASN A 300 -17.05 19.45 4.48
C ASN A 300 -15.60 19.72 4.06
N GLY A 301 -15.40 20.36 2.88
CA GLY A 301 -14.10 20.61 2.30
C GLY A 301 -13.52 21.96 2.71
N HIS A 302 -12.26 21.98 3.10
CA HIS A 302 -11.54 23.18 3.53
C HIS A 302 -10.17 23.25 2.90
N LYS A 303 -9.71 24.45 2.58
CA LYS A 303 -8.32 24.66 2.18
C LYS A 303 -7.43 24.71 3.44
N LEU A 304 -6.23 24.15 3.31
CA LEU A 304 -5.24 24.14 4.39
C LEU A 304 -3.83 24.40 3.85
N THR A 305 -3.00 25.04 4.65
CA THR A 305 -1.57 25.22 4.37
C THR A 305 -0.72 24.52 5.43
N ILE A 306 0.58 24.40 5.15
CA ILE A 306 1.55 23.77 6.06
C ILE A 306 1.69 24.50 7.43
N ASN A 307 1.17 25.73 7.54
CA ASN A 307 1.26 26.56 8.74
C ASN A 307 -0.05 26.63 9.56
N ASP A 308 -1.09 25.90 9.15
CA ASP A 308 -2.45 26.04 9.71
C ASP A 308 -2.80 24.98 10.78
N ALA A 309 -1.81 24.48 11.51
CA ALA A 309 -2.02 23.49 12.58
C ALA A 309 -3.05 23.94 13.64
N ASN A 310 -3.14 25.25 13.90
CA ASN A 310 -4.10 25.85 14.84
C ASN A 310 -5.56 25.65 14.41
N ILE A 311 -5.85 25.53 13.11
CA ILE A 311 -7.20 25.24 12.59
C ILE A 311 -7.64 23.85 13.00
N LEU A 312 -6.71 22.89 13.01
CA LEU A 312 -6.94 21.50 13.34
C LEU A 312 -7.06 21.25 14.84
N SER A 313 -6.37 22.04 15.68
CA SER A 313 -6.30 21.85 17.13
C SER A 313 -7.63 22.02 17.87
N LYS A 314 -8.68 22.53 17.20
CA LYS A 314 -10.04 22.64 17.75
C LYS A 314 -10.77 21.30 17.91
N TYR A 315 -10.31 20.24 17.23
CA TYR A 315 -10.96 18.95 17.28
C TYR A 315 -10.43 18.09 18.43
N ASN A 316 -11.33 17.42 19.12
CA ASN A 316 -11.06 16.51 20.20
C ASN A 316 -11.69 15.15 19.90
N ASN A 317 -11.14 14.09 20.45
CA ASN A 317 -11.58 12.71 20.22
C ASN A 317 -11.67 12.35 18.72
N ALA A 318 -10.62 12.74 17.98
CA ALA A 318 -10.58 12.64 16.52
C ALA A 318 -9.37 11.83 16.04
N VAL A 319 -9.49 11.31 14.80
CA VAL A 319 -8.36 10.78 14.03
C VAL A 319 -8.00 11.81 12.97
N PHE A 320 -6.77 12.29 13.00
CA PHE A 320 -6.19 13.15 11.98
C PHE A 320 -5.39 12.28 11.00
N ALA A 321 -5.89 12.14 9.79
CA ALA A 321 -5.26 11.33 8.76
C ALA A 321 -4.47 12.22 7.78
N PHE A 322 -3.17 12.29 7.94
CA PHE A 322 -2.25 12.95 7.02
C PHE A 322 -1.94 12.01 5.86
N MET A 323 -2.38 12.37 4.66
CA MET A 323 -2.22 11.57 3.45
C MET A 323 -1.47 12.37 2.40
N SER A 324 -0.19 12.05 2.20
CA SER A 324 0.69 12.72 1.25
C SER A 324 1.95 11.91 0.97
N PRO A 325 2.43 11.84 -0.28
CA PRO A 325 3.75 11.29 -0.59
C PRO A 325 4.89 12.25 -0.22
N ASN A 326 4.57 13.51 0.06
CA ASN A 326 5.56 14.54 0.40
C ASN A 326 5.73 14.68 1.90
N ASP A 327 6.73 15.46 2.28
CA ASP A 327 6.98 15.78 3.68
C ASP A 327 6.00 16.86 4.17
N VAL A 328 5.04 16.42 4.96
CA VAL A 328 4.08 17.26 5.69
C VAL A 328 4.34 17.25 7.21
N SER A 329 5.49 16.75 7.63
CA SER A 329 5.84 16.53 9.04
C SER A 329 5.84 17.81 9.86
N LYS A 330 6.09 18.98 9.24
CA LYS A 330 5.98 20.27 9.95
C LYS A 330 4.56 20.47 10.49
N LEU A 331 3.55 20.34 9.63
CA LEU A 331 2.15 20.53 10.04
C LEU A 331 1.73 19.49 11.09
N GLU A 332 2.17 18.24 10.90
CA GLU A 332 1.91 17.15 11.84
C GLU A 332 2.54 17.40 13.22
N ASN A 333 3.80 17.83 13.27
CA ASN A 333 4.51 18.13 14.53
C ASN A 333 3.93 19.36 15.22
N ASP A 334 3.62 20.43 14.48
CA ASP A 334 2.97 21.62 15.02
C ASP A 334 1.60 21.26 15.64
N LEU A 335 0.82 20.38 14.99
CA LEU A 335 -0.43 19.87 15.55
C LEU A 335 -0.21 19.03 16.82
N LYS A 336 0.77 18.12 16.83
CA LYS A 336 1.13 17.33 18.02
C LYS A 336 1.45 18.22 19.23
N GLU A 337 2.22 19.28 19.01
CA GLU A 337 2.55 20.24 20.06
C GLU A 337 1.30 20.97 20.60
N LEU A 338 0.40 21.40 19.72
CA LEU A 338 -0.84 22.08 20.10
C LEU A 338 -1.78 21.16 20.88
N LEU A 339 -1.94 19.91 20.45
CA LEU A 339 -2.79 18.93 21.13
C LEU A 339 -2.22 18.46 22.48
N THR A 340 -0.92 18.62 22.69
CA THR A 340 -0.26 18.25 23.97
C THR A 340 -0.46 19.31 25.05
N LYS A 341 -0.63 20.57 24.68
CA LYS A 341 -0.95 21.69 25.58
C LYS A 341 -2.37 21.57 26.13
#